data_6e4ac20e513bec3b4e312e55a3648211
#
_entry.id   6e4ac20e513bec3b4e312e55a3648211
#
_cell.length_a   1.000
_cell.length_b   1.000
_cell.length_c   1.000
_cell.angle_alpha   90.00
_cell.angle_beta   90.00
_cell.angle_gamma   90.00
#
_symmetry.space_group_name_H-M   'P 1'
#
loop_
_entity.id
_entity.type
_entity.pdbx_description
1 polymer ?
#
loop_
_entity_poly.entity_id
_entity_poly.type
_entity_poly.pdbx_seq_one_letter_code
_entity_poly.pdbx_strand_id
1 'polypeptide(L)'
;MGELAPGQTLDQYRLDEVIARSGMATIFAARDLETGRSVVLKVPHLQYESDIVFHDRFRREEEIGLRLHHPAIIRAFQPKEKSRVYIVQEYVPGELLRARLKREGRLPIEEAVRIGIRIADALRYLHDHDVVHRDLKPENIMLTLDGGVKLIDFGIALDTTLRKLTWSGLSQSVGTPDYMAPEQIKGRRGDARTDLYALGVILYEMLTGVVPFHEDSLYAAMRKKVETLPVPPRQLRPEIDPALEEVVLHALEPDPEDRFESAFEMREALAHPSSVVSRRRAARTEAPHARPWWLRPALIGLGVLAVCGVVMCAVSRHH
;
A
#
# COMPACT_ATOMS: atom_id res chain seq x y z
N MET A 1 0.76 16.52 31.27
CA MET A 1 0.39 17.41 30.14
C MET A 1 -1.01 17.05 29.69
N GLY A 2 -1.88 18.03 29.37
CA GLY A 2 -3.21 17.78 28.85
C GLY A 2 -3.22 17.41 27.36
N GLU A 3 -4.39 17.00 26.85
CA GLU A 3 -4.63 16.82 25.41
C GLU A 3 -4.48 18.18 24.71
N LEU A 4 -3.76 18.21 23.58
CA LEU A 4 -3.53 19.43 22.82
C LEU A 4 -4.80 19.85 22.05
N ALA A 5 -5.03 21.17 21.98
CA ALA A 5 -6.18 21.77 21.32
C ALA A 5 -5.77 22.94 20.39
N PRO A 6 -6.59 23.26 19.39
CA PRO A 6 -6.40 24.46 18.57
C PRO A 6 -6.26 25.72 19.44
N GLY A 7 -5.42 26.65 19.00
CA GLY A 7 -5.05 27.86 19.72
C GLY A 7 -3.89 27.72 20.69
N GLN A 8 -3.49 26.50 21.05
CA GLN A 8 -2.30 26.24 21.87
C GLN A 8 -1.02 26.25 21.05
N THR A 9 0.10 26.40 21.75
CA THR A 9 1.44 26.34 21.17
C THR A 9 2.16 25.09 21.65
N LEU A 10 2.78 24.36 20.74
CA LEU A 10 3.69 23.25 21.02
C LEU A 10 5.07 23.63 20.48
N ASP A 11 6.01 23.88 21.39
CA ASP A 11 7.33 24.44 21.06
C ASP A 11 7.20 25.69 20.19
N GLN A 12 7.77 25.73 18.99
CA GLN A 12 7.67 26.85 18.03
C GLN A 12 6.40 26.84 17.16
N TYR A 13 5.49 25.88 17.34
CA TYR A 13 4.33 25.67 16.46
C TYR A 13 3.03 26.07 17.14
N ARG A 14 2.30 27.02 16.57
CA ARG A 14 0.93 27.33 16.98
C ARG A 14 -0.03 26.36 16.25
N LEU A 15 -0.85 25.65 17.00
CA LEU A 15 -1.86 24.73 16.49
C LEU A 15 -3.08 25.54 16.04
N ASP A 16 -3.39 25.54 14.74
CA ASP A 16 -4.48 26.33 14.19
C ASP A 16 -5.81 25.53 14.18
N GLU A 17 -5.80 24.29 13.70
CA GLU A 17 -6.99 23.44 13.66
C GLU A 17 -6.63 21.94 13.70
N VAL A 18 -7.62 21.09 14.02
CA VAL A 18 -7.49 19.63 13.92
C VAL A 18 -7.92 19.21 12.51
N ILE A 19 -6.98 18.70 11.72
CA ILE A 19 -7.25 18.14 10.38
C ILE A 19 -7.88 16.75 10.49
N ALA A 20 -7.32 15.89 11.37
CA ALA A 20 -7.78 14.52 11.53
C ALA A 20 -7.43 13.97 12.92
N ARG A 21 -8.21 12.98 13.37
CA ARG A 21 -7.90 12.17 14.55
C ARG A 21 -7.92 10.70 14.16
N SER A 22 -6.87 9.98 14.49
CA SER A 22 -6.79 8.52 14.37
C SER A 22 -6.84 7.89 15.78
N GLY A 23 -6.88 6.56 15.87
CA GLY A 23 -6.80 5.87 17.15
C GLY A 23 -5.48 6.11 17.90
N MET A 24 -4.42 6.59 17.24
CA MET A 24 -3.06 6.68 17.79
C MET A 24 -2.50 8.10 17.83
N ALA A 25 -2.97 9.00 16.97
CA ALA A 25 -2.43 10.35 16.83
C ALA A 25 -3.50 11.36 16.43
N THR A 26 -3.29 12.62 16.77
CA THR A 26 -4.05 13.76 16.26
C THR A 26 -3.16 14.52 15.27
N ILE A 27 -3.73 14.90 14.13
CA ILE A 27 -3.08 15.65 13.07
C ILE A 27 -3.61 17.08 13.12
N PHE A 28 -2.70 18.04 13.30
CA PHE A 28 -3.02 19.47 13.37
C PHE A 28 -2.48 20.21 12.15
N ALA A 29 -3.27 21.10 11.58
CA ALA A 29 -2.70 22.23 10.84
C ALA A 29 -2.09 23.20 11.85
N ALA A 30 -0.92 23.67 11.56
CA ALA A 30 -0.18 24.56 12.46
C ALA A 30 0.65 25.57 11.70
N ARG A 31 1.08 26.60 12.42
CA ARG A 31 2.00 27.63 11.91
C ARG A 31 3.29 27.60 12.68
N ASP A 32 4.39 27.46 11.98
CA ASP A 32 5.72 27.68 12.53
C ASP A 32 5.90 29.18 12.81
N LEU A 33 6.04 29.54 14.08
CA LEU A 33 6.14 30.93 14.54
C LEU A 33 7.49 31.59 14.20
N GLU A 34 8.53 30.80 13.96
CA GLU A 34 9.83 31.30 13.56
C GLU A 34 9.90 31.63 12.07
N THR A 35 9.34 30.75 11.22
CA THR A 35 9.45 30.88 9.76
C THR A 35 8.18 31.42 9.10
N GLY A 36 7.07 31.47 9.83
CA GLY A 36 5.75 31.85 9.33
C GLY A 36 5.12 30.80 8.38
N ARG A 37 5.72 29.63 8.22
CA ARG A 37 5.24 28.57 7.30
C ARG A 37 4.04 27.83 7.89
N SER A 38 3.09 27.47 7.02
CA SER A 38 2.07 26.49 7.36
C SER A 38 2.68 25.10 7.32
N VAL A 39 2.43 24.32 8.38
CA VAL A 39 2.93 22.96 8.57
C VAL A 39 1.82 22.05 9.09
N VAL A 40 2.04 20.75 9.04
CA VAL A 40 1.20 19.75 9.68
C VAL A 40 1.98 19.12 10.83
N LEU A 41 1.38 19.05 12.00
CA LEU A 41 1.92 18.32 13.14
C LEU A 41 1.14 17.03 13.37
N LYS A 42 1.82 15.90 13.29
CA LYS A 42 1.31 14.59 13.69
C LYS A 42 1.75 14.32 15.13
N VAL A 43 0.79 14.35 16.08
CA VAL A 43 1.07 14.28 17.51
C VAL A 43 0.46 13.01 18.08
N PRO A 44 1.24 12.08 18.63
CA PRO A 44 0.73 10.87 19.29
C PRO A 44 -0.17 11.20 20.46
N HIS A 45 -1.15 10.33 20.72
CA HIS A 45 -1.92 10.40 21.96
C HIS A 45 -1.06 9.98 23.15
N LEU A 46 -1.25 10.61 24.30
CA LEU A 46 -0.45 10.41 25.52
C LEU A 46 -0.31 8.93 25.94
N GLN A 47 -1.36 8.14 25.76
CA GLN A 47 -1.35 6.71 26.10
C GLN A 47 -0.33 5.89 25.31
N TYR A 48 0.14 6.38 24.15
CA TYR A 48 1.15 5.72 23.31
C TYR A 48 2.55 6.28 23.49
N GLU A 49 2.73 7.35 24.26
CA GLU A 49 4.06 7.94 24.51
C GLU A 49 4.98 7.01 25.32
N SER A 50 4.43 6.08 26.10
CA SER A 50 5.19 5.07 26.85
C SER A 50 5.35 3.73 26.10
N ASP A 51 4.71 3.55 24.95
CA ASP A 51 4.81 2.33 24.16
C ASP A 51 6.07 2.38 23.26
N ILE A 52 7.08 1.60 23.65
CA ILE A 52 8.38 1.52 22.94
C ILE A 52 8.20 1.14 21.47
N VAL A 53 7.29 0.20 21.17
CA VAL A 53 7.05 -0.25 19.80
C VAL A 53 6.43 0.85 18.96
N PHE A 54 5.50 1.60 19.53
CA PHE A 54 4.91 2.76 18.88
C PHE A 54 5.95 3.86 18.64
N HIS A 55 6.77 4.14 19.65
CA HIS A 55 7.84 5.15 19.59
C HIS A 55 8.86 4.87 18.50
N ASP A 56 9.32 3.62 18.39
CA ASP A 56 10.28 3.22 17.35
C ASP A 56 9.70 3.36 15.94
N ARG A 57 8.41 3.06 15.77
CA ARG A 57 7.72 3.23 14.47
C ARG A 57 7.60 4.70 14.09
N PHE A 58 7.16 5.52 15.05
CA PHE A 58 6.95 6.94 14.86
C PHE A 58 8.26 7.66 14.51
N ARG A 59 9.34 7.29 15.21
CA ARG A 59 10.69 7.80 14.95
C ARG A 59 11.19 7.37 13.58
N ARG A 60 10.94 6.13 13.17
CA ARG A 60 11.33 5.61 11.86
C ARG A 60 10.58 6.33 10.72
N GLU A 61 9.28 6.63 10.92
CA GLU A 61 8.51 7.44 9.97
C GLU A 61 9.11 8.84 9.80
N GLU A 62 9.49 9.48 10.91
CA GLU A 62 10.16 10.78 10.89
C GLU A 62 11.52 10.70 10.16
N GLU A 63 12.38 9.75 10.51
CA GLU A 63 13.71 9.56 9.91
C GLU A 63 13.61 9.38 8.38
N ILE A 64 12.65 8.59 7.90
CA ILE A 64 12.40 8.40 6.48
C ILE A 64 11.91 9.69 5.82
N GLY A 65 10.92 10.36 6.42
CA GLY A 65 10.40 11.62 5.89
C GLY A 65 11.45 12.74 5.81
N LEU A 66 12.42 12.75 6.73
CA LEU A 66 13.55 13.69 6.72
C LEU A 66 14.58 13.36 5.63
N ARG A 67 14.77 12.08 5.32
CA ARG A 67 15.76 11.60 4.33
C ARG A 67 15.26 11.70 2.89
N LEU A 68 13.96 11.53 2.67
CA LEU A 68 13.39 11.48 1.33
C LEU A 68 13.05 12.88 0.79
N HIS A 69 13.46 13.14 -0.46
CA HIS A 69 13.25 14.42 -1.14
C HIS A 69 12.70 14.18 -2.55
N HIS A 70 11.38 14.15 -2.69
CA HIS A 70 10.72 13.94 -3.97
C HIS A 70 9.43 14.78 -4.05
N PRO A 71 9.07 15.40 -5.20
CA PRO A 71 7.88 16.25 -5.31
C PRO A 71 6.57 15.51 -4.98
N ALA A 72 6.48 14.21 -5.23
CA ALA A 72 5.31 13.39 -4.95
C ALA A 72 5.36 12.67 -3.58
N ILE A 73 6.26 13.05 -2.69
CA ILE A 73 6.38 12.51 -1.32
C ILE A 73 6.31 13.65 -0.33
N ILE A 74 5.58 13.45 0.78
CA ILE A 74 5.49 14.44 1.86
C ILE A 74 6.87 14.73 2.45
N ARG A 75 7.21 16.00 2.58
CA ARG A 75 8.46 16.43 3.21
C ARG A 75 8.27 16.53 4.72
N ALA A 76 9.16 15.93 5.50
CA ALA A 76 9.27 16.21 6.93
C ALA A 76 10.30 17.31 7.21
N PHE A 77 10.15 17.97 8.36
CA PHE A 77 11.05 19.02 8.83
C PHE A 77 11.57 18.66 10.22
N GLN A 78 12.84 18.92 10.48
CA GLN A 78 13.46 18.75 11.78
C GLN A 78 13.23 20.02 12.62
N PRO A 79 12.48 19.99 13.72
CA PRO A 79 12.42 21.10 14.65
C PRO A 79 13.72 21.25 15.44
N LYS A 80 14.02 22.44 15.94
CA LYS A 80 15.23 22.70 16.74
C LYS A 80 15.21 21.94 18.06
N GLU A 81 14.06 21.97 18.73
CA GLU A 81 13.81 21.31 20.00
C GLU A 81 12.44 20.66 19.99
N LYS A 82 12.27 19.63 20.78
CA LYS A 82 10.99 18.93 21.00
C LYS A 82 10.76 18.70 22.49
N SER A 83 9.69 19.28 23.03
CA SER A 83 9.25 19.03 24.40
C SER A 83 8.55 17.67 24.55
N ARG A 84 8.08 17.10 23.45
CA ARG A 84 7.46 15.76 23.36
C ARG A 84 7.64 15.17 21.94
N VAL A 85 7.12 13.98 21.72
CA VAL A 85 7.17 13.32 20.40
C VAL A 85 6.12 13.90 19.48
N TYR A 86 6.50 14.34 18.30
CA TYR A 86 5.65 14.72 17.16
C TYR A 86 6.46 14.74 15.88
N ILE A 87 5.78 14.62 14.73
CA ILE A 87 6.39 14.79 13.40
C ILE A 87 5.89 16.10 12.81
N VAL A 88 6.79 16.88 12.22
CA VAL A 88 6.47 18.09 11.46
C VAL A 88 6.57 17.79 9.98
N GLN A 89 5.51 18.07 9.25
CA GLN A 89 5.43 17.84 7.80
C GLN A 89 5.00 19.10 7.06
N GLU A 90 5.26 19.17 5.77
CA GLU A 90 4.74 20.24 4.94
C GLU A 90 3.21 20.23 4.93
N TYR A 91 2.61 21.43 4.95
CA TYR A 91 1.19 21.59 4.66
C TYR A 91 0.97 21.53 3.16
N VAL A 92 0.19 20.59 2.68
CA VAL A 92 -0.12 20.39 1.25
C VAL A 92 -1.53 20.86 0.96
N PRO A 93 -1.73 21.96 0.25
CA PRO A 93 -3.06 22.38 -0.20
C PRO A 93 -3.61 21.39 -1.22
N GLY A 94 -4.81 20.86 -0.97
CA GLY A 94 -5.42 19.85 -1.84
C GLY A 94 -6.53 19.07 -1.16
N GLU A 95 -6.88 17.93 -1.73
CA GLU A 95 -7.84 17.00 -1.17
C GLU A 95 -7.31 15.56 -1.18
N LEU A 96 -7.74 14.74 -0.23
CA LEU A 96 -7.42 13.31 -0.22
C LEU A 96 -8.09 12.61 -1.40
N LEU A 97 -7.40 11.69 -2.06
CA LEU A 97 -7.98 10.85 -3.12
C LEU A 97 -9.24 10.12 -2.62
N ARG A 98 -9.29 9.71 -1.34
CA ARG A 98 -10.47 9.14 -0.70
C ARG A 98 -11.67 10.08 -0.72
N ALA A 99 -11.46 11.37 -0.42
CA ALA A 99 -12.52 12.38 -0.44
C ALA A 99 -13.05 12.58 -1.87
N ARG A 100 -12.15 12.65 -2.84
CA ARG A 100 -12.46 12.74 -4.26
C ARG A 100 -13.31 11.55 -4.73
N LEU A 101 -12.88 10.31 -4.43
CA LEU A 101 -13.60 9.08 -4.79
C LEU A 101 -14.98 9.00 -4.12
N LYS A 102 -15.09 9.40 -2.85
CA LYS A 102 -16.41 9.45 -2.17
C LYS A 102 -17.37 10.44 -2.83
N ARG A 103 -16.86 11.56 -3.34
CA ARG A 103 -17.68 12.60 -3.99
C ARG A 103 -18.10 12.22 -5.42
N GLU A 104 -17.19 11.62 -6.19
CA GLU A 104 -17.39 11.40 -7.63
C GLU A 104 -17.69 9.94 -7.99
N GLY A 105 -17.47 9.00 -7.07
CA GLY A 105 -17.56 7.58 -7.32
C GLY A 105 -16.36 7.10 -8.12
N ARG A 106 -16.32 7.35 -9.44
CA ARG A 106 -15.23 7.02 -10.34
C ARG A 106 -14.66 8.27 -11.02
N LEU A 107 -13.39 8.20 -11.41
CA LEU A 107 -12.70 9.30 -12.09
C LEU A 107 -12.75 9.14 -13.63
N PRO A 108 -12.53 10.23 -14.40
CA PRO A 108 -12.21 10.14 -15.82
C PRO A 108 -10.99 9.23 -16.04
N ILE A 109 -11.02 8.42 -17.12
CA ILE A 109 -9.97 7.40 -17.38
C ILE A 109 -8.58 8.05 -17.45
N GLU A 110 -8.48 9.14 -18.19
CA GLU A 110 -7.21 9.87 -18.37
C GLU A 110 -6.70 10.46 -17.05
N GLU A 111 -7.60 10.90 -16.16
CA GLU A 111 -7.23 11.40 -14.83
C GLU A 111 -6.72 10.25 -13.94
N ALA A 112 -7.42 9.13 -13.91
CA ALA A 112 -7.01 7.93 -13.17
C ALA A 112 -5.62 7.44 -13.60
N VAL A 113 -5.35 7.41 -14.91
CA VAL A 113 -4.05 7.04 -15.47
C VAL A 113 -2.97 8.03 -15.07
N ARG A 114 -3.23 9.35 -15.17
CA ARG A 114 -2.26 10.38 -14.75
C ARG A 114 -1.91 10.26 -13.27
N ILE A 115 -2.91 10.07 -12.41
CA ILE A 115 -2.69 9.86 -10.97
C ILE A 115 -1.87 8.58 -10.75
N GLY A 116 -2.23 7.48 -11.40
CA GLY A 116 -1.51 6.21 -11.31
C GLY A 116 -0.03 6.33 -11.70
N ILE A 117 0.27 7.02 -12.81
CA ILE A 117 1.65 7.28 -13.26
C ILE A 117 2.44 8.04 -12.19
N ARG A 118 1.85 9.09 -11.59
CA ARG A 118 2.52 9.90 -10.54
C ARG A 118 2.76 9.10 -9.26
N ILE A 119 1.81 8.24 -8.87
CA ILE A 119 1.99 7.34 -7.74
C ILE A 119 3.11 6.33 -8.05
N ALA A 120 3.13 5.75 -9.25
CA ALA A 120 4.19 4.82 -9.66
C ALA A 120 5.58 5.48 -9.67
N ASP A 121 5.69 6.75 -10.08
CA ASP A 121 6.94 7.52 -9.99
C ASP A 121 7.39 7.72 -8.53
N ALA A 122 6.44 8.04 -7.63
CA ALA A 122 6.74 8.16 -6.20
C ALA A 122 7.18 6.82 -5.59
N LEU A 123 6.49 5.72 -5.92
CA LEU A 123 6.87 4.38 -5.48
C LEU A 123 8.24 3.97 -5.99
N ARG A 124 8.57 4.26 -7.26
CA ARG A 124 9.91 4.02 -7.80
C ARG A 124 10.97 4.70 -6.95
N TYR A 125 10.78 5.99 -6.65
CA TYR A 125 11.72 6.73 -5.81
C TYR A 125 11.85 6.12 -4.41
N LEU A 126 10.75 5.68 -3.77
CA LEU A 126 10.79 4.99 -2.47
C LEU A 126 11.59 3.69 -2.57
N HIS A 127 11.30 2.86 -3.57
CA HIS A 127 11.94 1.57 -3.76
C HIS A 127 13.43 1.69 -4.08
N ASP A 128 13.83 2.70 -4.87
CA ASP A 128 15.23 3.03 -5.15
C ASP A 128 16.00 3.48 -3.88
N HIS A 129 15.29 3.85 -2.79
CA HIS A 129 15.84 4.23 -1.49
C HIS A 129 15.60 3.16 -0.39
N ASP A 130 15.32 1.91 -0.78
CA ASP A 130 15.04 0.78 0.12
C ASP A 130 13.84 0.98 1.04
N VAL A 131 12.87 1.79 0.63
CA VAL A 131 11.61 2.02 1.35
C VAL A 131 10.45 1.39 0.61
N VAL A 132 9.74 0.47 1.27
CA VAL A 132 8.46 -0.10 0.81
C VAL A 132 7.34 0.52 1.64
N HIS A 133 6.32 1.07 0.98
CA HIS A 133 5.23 1.84 1.63
C HIS A 133 4.31 0.96 2.50
N ARG A 134 3.86 -0.16 2.00
CA ARG A 134 3.05 -1.22 2.65
C ARG A 134 1.66 -0.85 3.14
N ASP A 135 1.28 0.41 3.13
CA ASP A 135 -0.07 0.91 3.48
C ASP A 135 -0.56 1.92 2.45
N LEU A 136 -0.29 1.65 1.17
CA LEU A 136 -0.76 2.50 0.09
C LEU A 136 -2.28 2.37 -0.07
N LYS A 137 -2.99 3.49 0.06
CA LYS A 137 -4.45 3.59 -0.03
C LYS A 137 -4.87 5.03 -0.32
N PRO A 138 -6.09 5.27 -0.80
CA PRO A 138 -6.55 6.63 -1.14
C PRO A 138 -6.53 7.63 0.02
N GLU A 139 -6.59 7.17 1.27
CA GLU A 139 -6.43 8.00 2.47
C GLU A 139 -5.02 8.56 2.65
N ASN A 140 -4.01 7.90 2.06
CA ASN A 140 -2.60 8.28 2.15
C ASN A 140 -2.10 9.00 0.87
N ILE A 141 -3.02 9.43 0.00
CA ILE A 141 -2.73 10.11 -1.26
C ILE A 141 -3.43 11.45 -1.27
N MET A 142 -2.65 12.53 -1.35
CA MET A 142 -3.14 13.89 -1.51
C MET A 142 -3.08 14.29 -2.98
N LEU A 143 -4.19 14.78 -3.52
CA LEU A 143 -4.28 15.45 -4.82
C LEU A 143 -4.05 16.94 -4.61
N THR A 144 -2.99 17.49 -5.19
CA THR A 144 -2.63 18.89 -5.01
C THR A 144 -3.39 19.82 -5.96
N LEU A 145 -3.51 21.11 -5.62
CA LEU A 145 -4.27 22.08 -6.41
C LEU A 145 -3.69 22.30 -7.83
N ASP A 146 -2.40 22.07 -8.02
CA ASP A 146 -1.71 22.12 -9.31
C ASP A 146 -1.83 20.82 -10.13
N GLY A 147 -2.68 19.89 -9.67
CA GLY A 147 -2.92 18.58 -10.30
C GLY A 147 -1.81 17.56 -10.03
N GLY A 148 -0.95 17.82 -9.04
CA GLY A 148 0.06 16.89 -8.55
C GLY A 148 -0.53 15.79 -7.66
N VAL A 149 0.37 14.91 -7.18
CA VAL A 149 0.07 13.85 -6.20
C VAL A 149 1.15 13.89 -5.13
N LYS A 150 0.78 13.70 -3.86
CA LYS A 150 1.72 13.45 -2.76
C LYS A 150 1.29 12.27 -1.92
N LEU A 151 2.22 11.35 -1.67
CA LEU A 151 2.09 10.32 -0.64
C LEU A 151 2.37 10.97 0.72
N ILE A 152 1.43 10.88 1.66
CA ILE A 152 1.43 11.66 2.91
C ILE A 152 1.65 10.84 4.18
N ASP A 153 1.65 9.52 4.10
CA ASP A 153 1.87 8.64 5.26
C ASP A 153 2.62 7.38 4.81
N PHE A 154 3.65 7.00 5.55
CA PHE A 154 4.42 5.79 5.27
C PHE A 154 3.97 4.69 6.21
N GLY A 155 3.42 3.59 5.66
CA GLY A 155 2.91 2.45 6.42
C GLY A 155 3.97 1.61 7.14
N ILE A 156 5.08 2.23 7.56
CA ILE A 156 6.20 1.58 8.27
C ILE A 156 5.72 0.89 9.56
N ALA A 157 4.56 1.34 10.06
CA ALA A 157 3.91 0.79 11.25
C ALA A 157 3.44 -0.68 11.12
N LEU A 158 3.25 -1.21 9.90
CA LEU A 158 2.67 -2.55 9.70
C LEU A 158 3.62 -3.72 9.98
N ASP A 159 4.93 -3.47 10.15
CA ASP A 159 5.95 -4.53 10.24
C ASP A 159 5.81 -5.48 11.44
N THR A 160 5.10 -5.08 12.50
CA THR A 160 4.94 -5.92 13.72
C THR A 160 3.50 -6.23 14.07
N THR A 161 2.52 -5.51 13.54
CA THR A 161 1.09 -5.73 13.87
C THR A 161 0.56 -6.98 13.18
N LEU A 162 1.05 -7.30 11.99
CA LEU A 162 0.67 -8.53 11.26
C LEU A 162 1.07 -9.81 12.00
N ARG A 163 2.13 -9.79 12.83
CA ARG A 163 2.50 -10.95 13.69
C ARG A 163 1.47 -11.24 14.80
N LYS A 164 0.60 -10.29 15.13
CA LYS A 164 -0.45 -10.42 16.17
C LYS A 164 -1.86 -10.43 15.62
N LEU A 165 -2.03 -10.47 14.31
CA LEU A 165 -3.34 -10.74 13.69
C LEU A 165 -3.72 -12.20 13.89
N THR A 166 -3.93 -12.60 15.14
CA THR A 166 -4.82 -13.71 15.45
C THR A 166 -6.21 -13.27 14.99
N TRP A 167 -6.91 -14.14 14.32
CA TRP A 167 -8.24 -13.97 13.72
C TRP A 167 -9.29 -13.28 14.62
N SER A 168 -9.06 -13.22 15.93
CA SER A 168 -9.92 -12.59 16.95
C SER A 168 -9.69 -11.08 17.17
N GLY A 169 -8.60 -10.49 16.64
CA GLY A 169 -8.25 -9.07 16.85
C GLY A 169 -8.57 -8.13 15.67
N LEU A 170 -9.08 -8.65 14.56
CA LEU A 170 -9.30 -7.91 13.30
C LEU A 170 -10.43 -6.88 13.34
N SER A 171 -11.28 -6.86 14.37
CA SER A 171 -12.54 -6.10 14.30
C SER A 171 -12.46 -4.63 14.67
N GLN A 172 -11.36 -4.10 15.25
CA GLN A 172 -11.38 -2.71 15.77
C GLN A 172 -10.15 -1.82 15.47
N SER A 173 -9.05 -2.31 14.91
CA SER A 173 -7.82 -1.49 14.80
C SER A 173 -7.06 -1.60 13.47
N VAL A 174 -7.49 -2.44 12.53
CA VAL A 174 -6.85 -2.57 11.21
C VAL A 174 -7.65 -1.77 10.21
N GLY A 175 -6.99 -0.80 9.56
CA GLY A 175 -7.56 -0.07 8.42
C GLY A 175 -8.10 -1.06 7.39
N THR A 176 -9.05 -0.61 6.59
CA THR A 176 -9.79 -1.39 5.59
C THR A 176 -8.81 -2.25 4.78
N PRO A 177 -8.86 -3.59 4.84
CA PRO A 177 -7.90 -4.47 4.17
C PRO A 177 -8.10 -4.53 2.64
N ASP A 178 -8.92 -3.62 2.11
CA ASP A 178 -9.27 -3.56 0.69
C ASP A 178 -8.04 -3.39 -0.21
N TYR A 179 -6.99 -2.72 0.29
CA TYR A 179 -5.75 -2.46 -0.45
C TYR A 179 -4.61 -3.40 -0.08
N MET A 180 -4.77 -4.26 0.93
CA MET A 180 -3.75 -5.24 1.32
C MET A 180 -3.49 -6.24 0.20
N ALA A 181 -2.23 -6.52 -0.04
CA ALA A 181 -1.81 -7.57 -0.97
C ALA A 181 -2.00 -8.98 -0.36
N PRO A 182 -2.20 -10.03 -1.19
CA PRO A 182 -2.39 -11.41 -0.73
C PRO A 182 -1.29 -11.92 0.20
N GLU A 183 -0.02 -11.55 -0.04
CA GLU A 183 1.09 -11.92 0.84
C GLU A 183 1.00 -11.27 2.21
N GLN A 184 0.50 -10.04 2.32
CA GLN A 184 0.26 -9.38 3.61
C GLN A 184 -0.86 -10.08 4.40
N ILE A 185 -1.94 -10.48 3.73
CA ILE A 185 -3.03 -11.27 4.33
C ILE A 185 -2.48 -12.60 4.87
N LYS A 186 -1.50 -13.21 4.18
CA LYS A 186 -0.80 -14.43 4.61
C LYS A 186 0.24 -14.18 5.72
N GLY A 187 0.32 -12.97 6.27
CA GLY A 187 1.26 -12.59 7.33
C GLY A 187 2.72 -12.48 6.87
N ARG A 188 2.97 -12.35 5.56
CA ARG A 188 4.31 -12.10 5.01
C ARG A 188 4.57 -10.60 4.91
N ARG A 189 5.82 -10.20 5.09
CA ARG A 189 6.20 -8.79 5.04
C ARG A 189 5.98 -8.16 3.65
N GLY A 190 6.17 -8.95 2.59
CA GLY A 190 6.15 -8.47 1.22
C GLY A 190 7.35 -7.59 0.86
N ASP A 191 7.53 -7.33 -0.43
CA ASP A 191 8.54 -6.47 -1.04
C ASP A 191 7.90 -5.28 -1.77
N ALA A 192 8.63 -4.63 -2.67
CA ALA A 192 8.16 -3.52 -3.51
C ALA A 192 6.88 -3.85 -4.30
N ARG A 193 6.69 -5.12 -4.70
CA ARG A 193 5.53 -5.58 -5.46
C ARG A 193 4.22 -5.57 -4.66
N THR A 194 4.32 -5.49 -3.32
CA THR A 194 3.17 -5.24 -2.44
C THR A 194 2.53 -3.88 -2.71
N ASP A 195 3.35 -2.84 -2.92
CA ASP A 195 2.87 -1.49 -3.25
C ASP A 195 2.27 -1.44 -4.66
N LEU A 196 2.82 -2.23 -5.61
CA LEU A 196 2.28 -2.32 -6.97
C LEU A 196 0.89 -2.97 -7.01
N TYR A 197 0.66 -3.98 -6.17
CA TYR A 197 -0.67 -4.55 -5.98
C TYR A 197 -1.64 -3.50 -5.42
N ALA A 198 -1.26 -2.77 -4.37
CA ALA A 198 -2.08 -1.73 -3.78
C ALA A 198 -2.39 -0.61 -4.79
N LEU A 199 -1.41 -0.20 -5.62
CA LEU A 199 -1.65 0.73 -6.73
C LEU A 199 -2.62 0.14 -7.76
N GLY A 200 -2.54 -1.16 -8.06
CA GLY A 200 -3.52 -1.87 -8.90
C GLY A 200 -4.95 -1.77 -8.36
N VAL A 201 -5.13 -1.96 -7.04
CA VAL A 201 -6.43 -1.81 -6.37
C VAL A 201 -6.94 -0.37 -6.48
N ILE A 202 -6.08 0.62 -6.25
CA ILE A 202 -6.42 2.04 -6.36
C ILE A 202 -6.82 2.42 -7.79
N LEU A 203 -6.07 1.94 -8.80
CA LEU A 203 -6.41 2.14 -10.21
C LEU A 203 -7.77 1.53 -10.56
N TYR A 204 -8.00 0.30 -10.10
CA TYR A 204 -9.29 -0.37 -10.29
C TYR A 204 -10.42 0.47 -9.71
N GLU A 205 -10.29 0.94 -8.46
CA GLU A 205 -11.31 1.77 -7.80
C GLU A 205 -11.50 3.12 -8.50
N MET A 206 -10.42 3.82 -8.87
CA MET A 206 -10.51 5.07 -9.63
C MET A 206 -11.26 4.90 -10.96
N LEU A 207 -11.04 3.78 -11.64
CA LEU A 207 -11.65 3.49 -12.94
C LEU A 207 -13.11 3.04 -12.85
N THR A 208 -13.45 2.21 -11.85
CA THR A 208 -14.76 1.54 -11.76
C THR A 208 -15.69 2.12 -10.68
N GLY A 209 -15.14 2.80 -9.69
CA GLY A 209 -15.87 3.32 -8.52
C GLY A 209 -16.04 2.31 -7.38
N VAL A 210 -15.51 1.10 -7.54
CA VAL A 210 -15.59 0.05 -6.51
C VAL A 210 -14.24 -0.66 -6.36
N VAL A 211 -13.98 -1.23 -5.20
CA VAL A 211 -12.78 -2.06 -4.99
C VAL A 211 -12.94 -3.44 -5.65
N PRO A 212 -11.85 -4.09 -6.12
CA PRO A 212 -11.93 -5.32 -6.91
C PRO A 212 -12.49 -6.54 -6.19
N PHE A 213 -12.47 -6.53 -4.84
CA PHE A 213 -12.89 -7.64 -4.00
C PHE A 213 -13.81 -7.14 -2.88
N HIS A 214 -14.98 -6.61 -3.27
CA HIS A 214 -15.99 -6.18 -2.31
C HIS A 214 -16.84 -7.36 -1.85
N GLU A 215 -16.95 -7.56 -0.53
CA GLU A 215 -17.78 -8.58 0.10
C GLU A 215 -18.37 -8.04 1.42
N ASP A 216 -19.52 -8.56 1.83
CA ASP A 216 -20.15 -8.19 3.10
C ASP A 216 -19.31 -8.63 4.31
N SER A 217 -18.49 -9.65 4.16
CA SER A 217 -17.58 -10.18 5.17
C SER A 217 -16.14 -9.88 4.82
N LEU A 218 -15.43 -9.27 5.76
CA LEU A 218 -14.00 -9.03 5.69
C LEU A 218 -13.21 -10.31 5.38
N TYR A 219 -13.58 -11.41 6.00
CA TYR A 219 -12.98 -12.73 5.75
C TYR A 219 -13.19 -13.20 4.31
N ALA A 220 -14.42 -13.04 3.77
CA ALA A 220 -14.73 -13.42 2.40
C ALA A 220 -13.92 -12.58 1.40
N ALA A 221 -13.79 -11.26 1.62
CA ALA A 221 -12.98 -10.38 0.80
C ALA A 221 -11.50 -10.79 0.80
N MET A 222 -10.92 -11.05 1.98
CA MET A 222 -9.55 -11.51 2.12
C MET A 222 -9.31 -12.86 1.43
N ARG A 223 -10.24 -13.80 1.57
CA ARG A 223 -10.16 -15.11 0.93
C ARG A 223 -10.20 -14.99 -0.59
N LYS A 224 -11.11 -14.20 -1.14
CA LYS A 224 -11.19 -13.95 -2.59
C LYS A 224 -9.89 -13.36 -3.15
N LYS A 225 -9.27 -12.39 -2.47
CA LYS A 225 -7.98 -11.83 -2.88
C LYS A 225 -6.87 -12.86 -3.00
N VAL A 226 -6.90 -13.90 -2.17
CA VAL A 226 -5.88 -14.96 -2.17
C VAL A 226 -6.15 -16.03 -3.21
N GLU A 227 -7.43 -16.32 -3.51
CA GLU A 227 -7.85 -17.50 -4.26
C GLU A 227 -8.32 -17.18 -5.69
N THR A 228 -8.72 -15.93 -5.99
CA THR A 228 -9.37 -15.59 -7.27
C THR A 228 -8.79 -14.32 -7.89
N LEU A 229 -9.05 -14.15 -9.19
CA LEU A 229 -8.84 -12.89 -9.89
C LEU A 229 -10.06 -11.97 -9.73
N PRO A 230 -9.89 -10.64 -9.81
CA PRO A 230 -11.01 -9.70 -9.76
C PRO A 230 -11.88 -9.79 -11.02
N VAL A 231 -13.09 -9.27 -10.91
CA VAL A 231 -13.92 -9.00 -12.09
C VAL A 231 -13.16 -8.05 -13.02
N PRO A 232 -13.04 -8.35 -14.33
CA PRO A 232 -12.39 -7.44 -15.26
C PRO A 232 -13.02 -6.04 -15.27
N PRO A 233 -12.23 -4.96 -15.14
CA PRO A 233 -12.74 -3.58 -15.08
C PRO A 233 -13.71 -3.22 -16.20
N ARG A 234 -13.50 -3.74 -17.40
CA ARG A 234 -14.37 -3.50 -18.58
C ARG A 234 -15.78 -4.11 -18.45
N GLN A 235 -15.98 -5.09 -17.61
CA GLN A 235 -17.32 -5.58 -17.30
C GLN A 235 -18.15 -4.53 -16.54
N LEU A 236 -17.50 -3.67 -15.75
CA LEU A 236 -18.12 -2.59 -15.01
C LEU A 236 -18.12 -1.25 -15.78
N ARG A 237 -17.10 -1.07 -16.64
CA ARG A 237 -16.92 0.14 -17.45
C ARG A 237 -16.34 -0.22 -18.84
N PRO A 238 -17.20 -0.52 -19.82
CA PRO A 238 -16.79 -0.98 -21.15
C PRO A 238 -15.89 -0.02 -21.94
N GLU A 239 -15.90 1.27 -21.58
CA GLU A 239 -15.08 2.32 -22.23
C GLU A 239 -13.59 2.23 -21.88
N ILE A 240 -13.21 1.44 -20.89
CA ILE A 240 -11.79 1.22 -20.55
C ILE A 240 -11.10 0.51 -21.72
N ASP A 241 -9.93 1.04 -22.12
CA ASP A 241 -9.12 0.41 -23.16
C ASP A 241 -8.70 -1.02 -22.74
N PRO A 242 -8.79 -2.04 -23.63
CA PRO A 242 -8.37 -3.41 -23.30
C PRO A 242 -6.93 -3.53 -22.80
N ALA A 243 -6.03 -2.68 -23.30
CA ALA A 243 -4.63 -2.68 -22.85
C ALA A 243 -4.49 -2.09 -21.45
N LEU A 244 -5.28 -1.06 -21.09
CA LEU A 244 -5.32 -0.53 -19.74
C LEU A 244 -5.91 -1.54 -18.73
N GLU A 245 -6.96 -2.26 -19.11
CA GLU A 245 -7.51 -3.37 -18.31
C GLU A 245 -6.42 -4.41 -17.99
N GLU A 246 -5.64 -4.81 -19.01
CA GLU A 246 -4.55 -5.79 -18.81
C GLU A 246 -3.48 -5.27 -17.84
N VAL A 247 -3.13 -3.99 -17.90
CA VAL A 247 -2.20 -3.36 -16.94
C VAL A 247 -2.74 -3.46 -15.51
N VAL A 248 -4.02 -3.15 -15.31
CA VAL A 248 -4.65 -3.21 -13.97
C VAL A 248 -4.69 -4.65 -13.45
N LEU A 249 -5.13 -5.61 -14.30
CA LEU A 249 -5.20 -7.01 -13.92
C LEU A 249 -3.83 -7.62 -13.65
N HIS A 250 -2.79 -7.19 -14.38
CA HIS A 250 -1.41 -7.61 -14.14
C HIS A 250 -0.90 -7.17 -12.76
N ALA A 251 -1.22 -5.94 -12.33
CA ALA A 251 -0.86 -5.49 -10.99
C ALA A 251 -1.60 -6.28 -9.89
N LEU A 252 -2.79 -6.81 -10.20
CA LEU A 252 -3.64 -7.54 -9.27
C LEU A 252 -3.42 -9.06 -9.25
N GLU A 253 -2.37 -9.58 -9.90
CA GLU A 253 -2.02 -11.00 -9.82
C GLU A 253 -1.76 -11.41 -8.35
N PRO A 254 -2.32 -12.55 -7.90
CA PRO A 254 -2.19 -12.98 -6.51
C PRO A 254 -0.75 -13.31 -6.10
N ASP A 255 0.05 -13.88 -7.00
CA ASP A 255 1.46 -14.17 -6.75
C ASP A 255 2.31 -12.94 -7.11
N PRO A 256 3.15 -12.43 -6.20
CA PRO A 256 4.04 -11.31 -6.49
C PRO A 256 4.96 -11.54 -7.71
N GLU A 257 5.36 -12.79 -7.98
CA GLU A 257 6.23 -13.13 -9.11
C GLU A 257 5.54 -12.96 -10.49
N ASP A 258 4.20 -12.97 -10.50
CA ASP A 258 3.40 -12.78 -11.71
C ASP A 258 3.02 -11.32 -11.95
N ARG A 259 3.38 -10.38 -11.05
CA ARG A 259 3.16 -8.92 -11.16
C ARG A 259 4.28 -8.24 -11.93
N PHE A 260 4.16 -6.91 -12.08
CA PHE A 260 5.27 -6.06 -12.52
C PHE A 260 6.50 -6.24 -11.62
N GLU A 261 7.69 -6.28 -12.22
CA GLU A 261 8.93 -6.41 -11.46
C GLU A 261 9.27 -5.16 -10.66
N SER A 262 8.86 -3.98 -11.16
CA SER A 262 9.19 -2.70 -10.55
C SER A 262 8.12 -1.64 -10.78
N ALA A 263 8.14 -0.59 -9.96
CA ALA A 263 7.29 0.59 -10.15
C ALA A 263 7.61 1.33 -11.47
N PHE A 264 8.85 1.27 -11.94
CA PHE A 264 9.24 1.80 -13.25
C PHE A 264 8.50 1.07 -14.38
N GLU A 265 8.49 -0.27 -14.35
CA GLU A 265 7.80 -1.06 -15.38
C GLU A 265 6.28 -0.79 -15.37
N MET A 266 5.67 -0.75 -14.19
CA MET A 266 4.24 -0.41 -14.08
C MET A 266 3.93 1.01 -14.56
N ARG A 267 4.79 1.97 -14.28
CA ARG A 267 4.68 3.35 -14.77
C ARG A 267 4.73 3.40 -16.31
N GLU A 268 5.69 2.72 -16.93
CA GLU A 268 5.80 2.63 -18.39
C GLU A 268 4.58 1.91 -19.01
N ALA A 269 4.07 0.89 -18.32
CA ALA A 269 2.85 0.19 -18.73
C ALA A 269 1.63 1.10 -18.72
N LEU A 270 1.49 1.97 -17.73
CA LEU A 270 0.42 2.96 -17.65
C LEU A 270 0.56 4.06 -18.70
N ALA A 271 1.79 4.48 -18.99
CA ALA A 271 2.05 5.50 -20.02
C ALA A 271 1.85 4.96 -21.45
N HIS A 272 2.13 3.68 -21.68
CA HIS A 272 2.10 3.02 -22.98
C HIS A 272 1.43 1.62 -22.89
N PRO A 273 0.12 1.53 -22.59
CA PRO A 273 -0.53 0.25 -22.30
C PRO A 273 -0.40 -0.79 -23.41
N SER A 274 -0.48 -0.39 -24.68
CA SER A 274 -0.40 -1.27 -25.84
C SER A 274 0.94 -2.01 -25.97
N SER A 275 2.03 -1.46 -25.45
CA SER A 275 3.37 -2.06 -25.50
C SER A 275 3.52 -3.26 -24.57
N VAL A 276 2.78 -3.28 -23.44
CA VAL A 276 2.81 -4.35 -22.44
C VAL A 276 2.06 -5.58 -22.89
N VAL A 277 0.88 -5.38 -23.48
CA VAL A 277 0.05 -6.47 -24.03
C VAL A 277 0.85 -7.29 -25.07
N SER A 278 1.63 -6.62 -25.91
CA SER A 278 2.45 -7.28 -26.91
C SER A 278 3.54 -8.15 -26.29
N ARG A 279 4.20 -7.68 -25.23
CA ARG A 279 5.25 -8.43 -24.49
C ARG A 279 4.69 -9.64 -23.76
N ARG A 280 3.56 -9.48 -23.04
CA ARG A 280 2.91 -10.59 -22.32
C ARG A 280 2.36 -11.66 -23.25
N ARG A 281 1.79 -11.29 -24.40
CA ARG A 281 1.37 -12.26 -25.42
C ARG A 281 2.56 -13.06 -25.96
N ALA A 282 3.67 -12.41 -26.27
CA ALA A 282 4.90 -13.08 -26.71
C ALA A 282 5.41 -14.05 -25.62
N ALA A 283 5.52 -13.61 -24.37
CA ALA A 283 5.98 -14.44 -23.26
C ALA A 283 5.05 -15.64 -22.98
N ARG A 284 3.71 -15.46 -23.07
CA ARG A 284 2.74 -16.57 -22.95
C ARG A 284 2.82 -17.57 -24.10
N THR A 285 3.22 -17.12 -25.30
CA THR A 285 3.37 -17.99 -26.47
C THR A 285 4.68 -18.78 -26.40
N GLU A 286 5.71 -18.24 -25.76
CA GLU A 286 7.03 -18.88 -25.58
C GLU A 286 7.11 -19.76 -24.32
N ALA A 287 6.23 -19.56 -23.32
CA ALA A 287 6.20 -20.40 -22.12
C ALA A 287 5.60 -21.77 -22.46
N PRO A 288 6.34 -22.88 -22.32
CA PRO A 288 5.74 -24.21 -22.39
C PRO A 288 4.68 -24.29 -21.30
N HIS A 289 3.46 -24.75 -21.68
CA HIS A 289 2.27 -24.86 -20.82
C HIS A 289 2.63 -25.06 -19.36
N ALA A 290 2.42 -24.03 -18.53
CA ALA A 290 2.65 -24.10 -17.10
C ALA A 290 1.90 -25.33 -16.57
N ARG A 291 2.63 -26.25 -15.96
CA ARG A 291 2.03 -27.47 -15.43
C ARG A 291 0.93 -27.08 -14.47
N PRO A 292 -0.30 -27.62 -14.62
CA PRO A 292 -1.44 -27.27 -13.79
C PRO A 292 -1.04 -27.38 -12.33
N TRP A 293 -1.39 -26.40 -11.51
CA TRP A 293 -1.05 -26.33 -10.07
C TRP A 293 -1.41 -27.59 -9.27
N TRP A 294 -2.42 -28.34 -9.72
CA TRP A 294 -2.84 -29.61 -9.13
C TRP A 294 -1.85 -30.78 -9.36
N LEU A 295 -0.87 -30.65 -10.27
CA LEU A 295 0.22 -31.62 -10.45
C LEU A 295 1.34 -31.46 -9.43
N ARG A 296 1.45 -30.30 -8.74
CA ARG A 296 2.45 -30.05 -7.70
C ARG A 296 2.35 -31.01 -6.49
N PRO A 297 1.15 -31.30 -5.93
CA PRO A 297 1.05 -32.30 -4.84
C PRO A 297 1.31 -33.75 -5.30
N ALA A 298 1.05 -34.11 -6.54
CA ALA A 298 1.28 -35.46 -7.04
C ALA A 298 2.77 -35.82 -7.12
N LEU A 299 3.64 -34.85 -7.44
CA LEU A 299 5.09 -35.06 -7.47
C LEU A 299 5.70 -35.17 -6.06
N ILE A 300 5.14 -34.45 -5.07
CA ILE A 300 5.55 -34.56 -3.67
C ILE A 300 5.11 -35.93 -3.10
N GLY A 301 3.91 -36.39 -3.41
CA GLY A 301 3.41 -37.72 -3.00
C GLY A 301 4.25 -38.87 -3.58
N LEU A 302 4.67 -38.78 -4.85
CA LEU A 302 5.53 -39.79 -5.49
C LEU A 302 6.95 -39.79 -4.87
N GLY A 303 7.50 -38.63 -4.53
CA GLY A 303 8.78 -38.53 -3.85
C GLY A 303 8.79 -39.18 -2.45
N VAL A 304 7.71 -38.96 -1.68
CA VAL A 304 7.57 -39.55 -0.34
C VAL A 304 7.40 -41.08 -0.42
N LEU A 305 6.64 -41.58 -1.39
CA LEU A 305 6.46 -43.05 -1.59
C LEU A 305 7.77 -43.71 -2.03
N ALA A 306 8.60 -43.05 -2.88
CA ALA A 306 9.90 -43.58 -3.27
C ALA A 306 10.88 -43.65 -2.08
N VAL A 307 10.92 -42.63 -1.22
CA VAL A 307 11.76 -42.61 -0.02
C VAL A 307 11.30 -43.67 0.98
N CYS A 308 10.00 -43.83 1.22
CA CYS A 308 9.46 -44.88 2.08
C CYS A 308 9.76 -46.29 1.53
N GLY A 309 9.69 -46.50 0.22
CA GLY A 309 10.04 -47.77 -0.44
C GLY A 309 11.50 -48.14 -0.25
N VAL A 310 12.41 -47.18 -0.40
CA VAL A 310 13.86 -47.40 -0.19
C VAL A 310 14.19 -47.71 1.27
N VAL A 311 13.54 -47.04 2.23
CA VAL A 311 13.72 -47.31 3.67
C VAL A 311 13.19 -48.69 4.05
N MET A 312 12.04 -49.09 3.54
CA MET A 312 11.48 -50.42 3.78
C MET A 312 12.36 -51.53 3.20
N CYS A 313 12.92 -51.35 1.98
CA CYS A 313 13.85 -52.34 1.40
C CYS A 313 15.18 -52.42 2.15
N ALA A 314 15.66 -51.33 2.74
CA ALA A 314 16.90 -51.32 3.56
C ALA A 314 16.69 -52.06 4.89
N VAL A 315 15.53 -51.91 5.54
CA VAL A 315 15.19 -52.58 6.81
C VAL A 315 14.99 -54.08 6.59
N SER A 316 14.40 -54.50 5.47
CA SER A 316 14.14 -55.92 5.14
C SER A 316 15.40 -56.72 4.79
N ARG A 317 16.57 -56.09 4.56
CA ARG A 317 17.86 -56.74 4.29
C ARG A 317 18.71 -56.97 5.55
N HIS A 318 18.26 -56.55 6.71
CA HIS A 318 18.97 -56.69 7.98
C HIS A 318 18.25 -57.64 8.98
N HIS A 319 17.33 -58.47 8.50
CA HIS A 319 16.79 -59.60 9.26
C HIS A 319 17.10 -60.93 8.60
#